data_b946c33f6eb699f512878e7b9fd041d5
#
_entry.id   b946c33f6eb699f512878e7b9fd041d5
#
_cell.length_a   1.000
_cell.length_b   1.000
_cell.length_c   1.000
_cell.angle_alpha   90.00
_cell.angle_beta   90.00
_cell.angle_gamma   90.00
#
_symmetry.space_group_name_H-M   'P 1'
#
loop_
_entity.id
_entity.type
_entity.pdbx_description
1 polymer ?
#
loop_
_entity_poly.entity_id
_entity_poly.type
_entity_poly.pdbx_seq_one_letter_code
_entity_poly.pdbx_strand_id
1 'polypeptide(L)'
;MLSVVIPVYNEGAVLEKTASVIRGVLSDAAIGCELIFVDDGSKDTTWEKITALSASGGIRGLHFSRNFGKEAAILAGLAAAKGDCCFVIDGDLQHPPEKIVEMYRLWRGGYQVGGGGKASRGKEKPLHTFAAQ
;
A
#
# COMPACT_ATOMS: atom_id res chain seq x y z
N MET A 1 -4.89 12.20 2.37
CA MET A 1 -4.89 11.06 1.45
C MET A 1 -4.09 9.93 2.04
N LEU A 2 -4.54 8.72 1.82
CA LEU A 2 -3.91 7.52 2.35
C LEU A 2 -3.08 6.86 1.27
N SER A 3 -1.86 6.45 1.60
CA SER A 3 -1.05 5.64 0.69
C SER A 3 -1.06 4.20 1.18
N VAL A 4 -1.36 3.27 0.29
CA VAL A 4 -1.34 1.85 0.62
C VAL A 4 -0.21 1.22 -0.17
N VAL A 5 0.77 0.70 0.54
CA VAL A 5 1.95 0.07 -0.07
C VAL A 5 1.73 -1.43 -0.06
N ILE A 6 1.81 -2.03 -1.23
CA ILE A 6 1.51 -3.45 -1.39
C ILE A 6 2.69 -4.12 -2.07
N PRO A 7 3.58 -4.74 -1.29
CA PRO A 7 4.67 -5.49 -1.90
C PRO A 7 4.14 -6.79 -2.48
N VAL A 8 4.56 -7.12 -3.68
CA VAL A 8 4.08 -8.32 -4.35
C VAL A 8 5.25 -9.06 -4.98
N TYR A 9 5.12 -10.37 -5.08
CA TYR A 9 6.10 -11.19 -5.74
C TYR A 9 5.38 -12.41 -6.31
N ASN A 10 5.37 -12.52 -7.64
CA ASN A 10 4.69 -13.62 -8.35
C ASN A 10 3.24 -13.78 -7.90
N GLU A 11 2.52 -12.68 -7.87
CA GLU A 11 1.12 -12.69 -7.45
C GLU A 11 0.19 -12.22 -8.54
N GLY A 12 0.57 -12.43 -9.78
CA GLY A 12 -0.24 -11.98 -10.91
C GLY A 12 -1.65 -12.54 -10.90
N ALA A 13 -1.82 -13.75 -10.38
CA ALA A 13 -3.14 -14.38 -10.40
C ALA A 13 -4.16 -13.66 -9.53
N VAL A 14 -3.71 -12.98 -8.47
CA VAL A 14 -4.65 -12.34 -7.54
C VAL A 14 -4.54 -10.82 -7.54
N LEU A 15 -3.64 -10.28 -8.31
CA LEU A 15 -3.32 -8.87 -8.22
C LEU A 15 -4.52 -7.96 -8.52
N GLU A 16 -5.24 -8.28 -9.58
CA GLU A 16 -6.37 -7.45 -9.97
C GLU A 16 -7.46 -7.49 -8.91
N LYS A 17 -7.70 -8.66 -8.34
CA LYS A 17 -8.68 -8.78 -7.30
C LYS A 17 -8.26 -8.00 -6.06
N THR A 18 -6.99 -8.09 -5.70
CA THR A 18 -6.48 -7.36 -4.56
C THR A 18 -6.70 -5.86 -4.73
N ALA A 19 -6.35 -5.34 -5.90
CA ALA A 19 -6.53 -3.92 -6.17
C ALA A 19 -8.00 -3.52 -6.10
N SER A 20 -8.86 -4.33 -6.68
CA SER A 20 -10.28 -4.04 -6.72
C SER A 20 -10.89 -4.03 -5.31
N VAL A 21 -10.53 -5.01 -4.50
CA VAL A 21 -11.07 -5.11 -3.15
C VAL A 21 -10.63 -3.92 -2.30
N ILE A 22 -9.36 -3.57 -2.36
CA ILE A 22 -8.85 -2.48 -1.55
C ILE A 22 -9.48 -1.16 -1.99
N ARG A 23 -9.53 -0.92 -3.29
CA ARG A 23 -10.13 0.32 -3.78
C ARG A 23 -11.60 0.42 -3.43
N GLY A 24 -12.31 -0.70 -3.51
CA GLY A 24 -13.72 -0.71 -3.18
C GLY A 24 -13.98 -0.39 -1.73
N VAL A 25 -13.20 -0.99 -0.83
CA VAL A 25 -13.37 -0.75 0.59
C VAL A 25 -13.09 0.71 0.94
N LEU A 26 -12.02 1.27 0.37
CA LEU A 26 -11.67 2.65 0.68
C LEU A 26 -12.64 3.63 0.04
N SER A 27 -13.11 3.33 -1.15
CA SER A 27 -14.09 4.17 -1.81
C SER A 27 -15.41 4.19 -1.05
N ASP A 28 -15.85 3.03 -0.57
CA ASP A 28 -17.08 2.96 0.22
C ASP A 28 -16.97 3.75 1.50
N ALA A 29 -15.79 3.86 2.04
CA ALA A 29 -15.55 4.64 3.26
C ALA A 29 -15.23 6.10 2.96
N ALA A 30 -15.26 6.50 1.70
CA ALA A 30 -14.97 7.86 1.26
C ALA A 30 -13.55 8.30 1.65
N ILE A 31 -12.61 7.39 1.56
CA ILE A 31 -11.21 7.70 1.88
C ILE A 31 -10.43 7.82 0.58
N GLY A 32 -9.85 9.01 0.36
CA GLY A 32 -8.99 9.20 -0.80
C GLY A 32 -7.69 8.45 -0.62
N CYS A 33 -7.26 7.74 -1.64
CA CYS A 33 -6.08 6.89 -1.50
C CYS A 33 -5.32 6.75 -2.82
N GLU A 34 -4.07 6.34 -2.68
CA GLU A 34 -3.28 5.84 -3.79
C GLU A 34 -2.79 4.46 -3.41
N LEU A 35 -2.72 3.57 -4.38
CA LEU A 35 -2.15 2.24 -4.17
C LEU A 35 -0.78 2.21 -4.82
N ILE A 36 0.20 1.70 -4.12
CA ILE A 36 1.55 1.59 -4.63
C ILE A 36 1.94 0.12 -4.59
N PHE A 37 1.94 -0.52 -5.75
CA PHE A 37 2.39 -1.89 -5.84
C PHE A 37 3.89 -1.90 -6.06
N VAL A 38 4.61 -2.63 -5.25
CA VAL A 38 6.04 -2.78 -5.44
C VAL A 38 6.31 -4.21 -5.85
N ASP A 39 6.72 -4.38 -7.10
CA ASP A 39 7.00 -5.70 -7.63
C ASP A 39 8.44 -6.06 -7.32
N ASP A 40 8.60 -7.04 -6.46
CA ASP A 40 9.91 -7.44 -5.96
C ASP A 40 10.56 -8.43 -6.92
N GLY A 41 10.60 -8.09 -8.19
CA GLY A 41 11.29 -8.89 -9.18
C GLY A 41 10.51 -10.11 -9.64
N SER A 42 9.20 -10.01 -9.80
CA SER A 42 8.39 -11.16 -10.22
C SER A 42 8.80 -11.66 -11.58
N LYS A 43 8.60 -12.95 -11.78
CA LYS A 43 8.89 -13.59 -13.06
C LYS A 43 7.64 -13.99 -13.82
N ASP A 44 6.47 -13.79 -13.22
CA ASP A 44 5.21 -14.07 -13.89
C ASP A 44 4.64 -12.79 -14.49
N THR A 45 3.32 -12.71 -14.65
CA THR A 45 2.68 -11.56 -15.26
C THR A 45 2.39 -10.44 -14.28
N THR A 46 2.93 -10.49 -13.07
CA THR A 46 2.65 -9.49 -12.05
C THR A 46 2.91 -8.07 -12.54
N TRP A 47 4.09 -7.83 -13.10
CA TRP A 47 4.42 -6.47 -13.51
C TRP A 47 3.55 -5.97 -14.66
N GLU A 48 3.23 -6.83 -15.61
CA GLU A 48 2.34 -6.43 -16.70
C GLU A 48 0.98 -6.02 -16.18
N LYS A 49 0.48 -6.73 -15.17
CA LYS A 49 -0.81 -6.38 -14.60
C LYS A 49 -0.76 -5.09 -13.81
N ILE A 50 0.33 -4.85 -13.10
CA ILE A 50 0.49 -3.57 -12.40
C ILE A 50 0.49 -2.43 -13.40
N THR A 51 1.22 -2.60 -14.51
CA THR A 51 1.30 -1.56 -15.53
C THR A 51 -0.09 -1.26 -16.09
N ALA A 52 -0.86 -2.31 -16.34
CA ALA A 52 -2.20 -2.12 -16.87
C ALA A 52 -3.10 -1.39 -15.86
N LEU A 53 -2.99 -1.74 -14.59
CA LEU A 53 -3.80 -1.09 -13.56
C LEU A 53 -3.42 0.36 -13.37
N SER A 54 -2.15 0.68 -13.52
CA SER A 54 -1.70 2.06 -13.29
C SER A 54 -2.28 3.02 -14.32
N ALA A 55 -2.74 2.52 -15.45
CA ALA A 55 -3.34 3.37 -16.44
C ALA A 55 -4.68 3.95 -16.00
N SER A 56 -5.33 3.34 -15.01
CA SER A 56 -6.63 3.82 -14.57
C SER A 56 -6.56 4.91 -13.52
N GLY A 57 -5.36 5.31 -13.13
CA GLY A 57 -5.22 6.38 -12.14
C GLY A 57 -5.31 5.87 -10.72
N GLY A 58 -4.63 6.54 -9.82
CA GLY A 58 -4.68 6.17 -8.41
C GLY A 58 -3.84 4.96 -8.06
N ILE A 59 -3.21 4.33 -9.03
CA ILE A 59 -2.36 3.17 -8.81
C ILE A 59 -1.01 3.45 -9.44
N ARG A 60 0.03 3.22 -8.68
CA ARG A 60 1.40 3.36 -9.17
C ARG A 60 2.14 2.06 -8.96
N GLY A 61 3.13 1.83 -9.77
CA GLY A 61 3.93 0.62 -9.67
C GLY A 61 5.40 0.95 -9.60
N LEU A 62 6.11 0.18 -8.79
CA LEU A 62 7.57 0.19 -8.74
C LEU A 62 8.02 -1.21 -9.09
N HIS A 63 9.07 -1.30 -9.89
CA HIS A 63 9.51 -2.60 -10.41
C HIS A 63 10.99 -2.79 -10.10
N PHE A 64 11.28 -3.81 -9.33
CA PHE A 64 12.66 -4.16 -9.04
C PHE A 64 13.20 -5.05 -10.14
N SER A 65 14.48 -4.90 -10.45
CA SER A 65 15.09 -5.70 -11.49
C SER A 65 15.28 -7.16 -11.06
N ARG A 66 15.24 -7.42 -9.78
CA ARG A 66 15.30 -8.78 -9.27
C ARG A 66 14.74 -8.77 -7.86
N ASN A 67 14.65 -9.94 -7.25
CA ASN A 67 14.12 -10.04 -5.90
C ASN A 67 15.14 -9.50 -4.91
N PHE A 68 14.77 -8.45 -4.21
CA PHE A 68 15.60 -7.84 -3.17
C PHE A 68 15.05 -8.09 -1.78
N GLY A 69 13.84 -8.62 -1.67
CA GLY A 69 13.25 -8.92 -0.39
C GLY A 69 12.10 -7.99 -0.05
N LYS A 70 11.22 -8.49 0.80
CA LYS A 70 10.01 -7.78 1.14
C LYS A 70 10.30 -6.45 1.84
N GLU A 71 11.34 -6.44 2.69
CA GLU A 71 11.65 -5.20 3.40
C GLU A 71 12.11 -4.11 2.45
N ALA A 72 12.91 -4.48 1.44
CA ALA A 72 13.33 -3.49 0.46
C ALA A 72 12.12 -2.97 -0.31
N ALA A 73 11.17 -3.84 -0.62
CA ALA A 73 9.97 -3.43 -1.33
C ALA A 73 9.15 -2.46 -0.49
N ILE A 74 9.02 -2.74 0.80
CA ILE A 74 8.28 -1.85 1.69
C ILE A 74 8.94 -0.48 1.76
N LEU A 75 10.25 -0.46 1.90
CA LEU A 75 10.97 0.81 1.98
C LEU A 75 10.81 1.63 0.70
N ALA A 76 10.89 0.96 -0.45
CA ALA A 76 10.73 1.65 -1.71
C ALA A 76 9.33 2.25 -1.83
N GLY A 77 8.31 1.49 -1.42
CA GLY A 77 6.96 1.99 -1.46
C GLY A 77 6.73 3.16 -0.53
N LEU A 78 7.28 3.08 0.67
CA LEU A 78 7.15 4.18 1.62
C LEU A 78 7.83 5.45 1.10
N ALA A 79 8.98 5.30 0.47
CA ALA A 79 9.68 6.44 -0.08
C ALA A 79 8.90 7.10 -1.21
N ALA A 80 8.11 6.32 -1.94
CA ALA A 80 7.33 6.85 -3.05
C ALA A 80 5.97 7.38 -2.63
N ALA A 81 5.56 7.14 -1.39
CA ALA A 81 4.22 7.50 -0.93
C ALA A 81 4.05 9.00 -0.86
N LYS A 82 2.89 9.48 -1.27
CA LYS A 82 2.57 10.89 -1.24
C LYS A 82 1.49 11.24 -0.25
N GLY A 83 0.87 10.24 0.36
CA GLY A 83 -0.20 10.49 1.31
C GLY A 83 0.30 10.92 2.67
N ASP A 84 -0.63 11.34 3.49
CA ASP A 84 -0.31 11.77 4.85
C ASP A 84 -0.13 10.58 5.77
N CYS A 85 -0.62 9.44 5.38
CA CYS A 85 -0.60 8.22 6.17
C CYS A 85 -0.30 7.07 5.23
N CYS A 86 0.51 6.12 5.66
CA CYS A 86 0.88 4.98 4.84
C CYS A 86 0.56 3.69 5.56
N PHE A 87 -0.14 2.80 4.86
CA PHE A 87 -0.38 1.44 5.36
C PHE A 87 0.35 0.48 4.45
N VAL A 88 0.88 -0.56 5.05
CA VAL A 88 1.54 -1.63 4.28
C VAL A 88 0.70 -2.89 4.46
N ILE A 89 0.25 -3.47 3.37
CA ILE A 89 -0.52 -4.69 3.44
C ILE A 89 0.03 -5.71 2.46
N ASP A 90 -0.18 -6.98 2.76
CA ASP A 90 0.28 -8.04 1.87
C ASP A 90 -0.65 -8.19 0.68
N GLY A 91 -0.06 -8.55 -0.45
CA GLY A 91 -0.82 -8.66 -1.68
C GLY A 91 -1.80 -9.81 -1.73
N ASP A 92 -1.72 -10.75 -0.80
CA ASP A 92 -2.62 -11.90 -0.80
C ASP A 92 -3.86 -11.69 0.07
N LEU A 93 -4.02 -10.52 0.66
CA LEU A 93 -5.20 -10.18 1.45
C LEU A 93 -5.47 -11.14 2.57
N GLN A 94 -4.43 -11.56 3.27
CA GLN A 94 -4.62 -12.46 4.40
C GLN A 94 -5.42 -11.82 5.51
N HIS A 95 -5.41 -10.51 5.58
CA HIS A 95 -6.15 -9.79 6.60
C HIS A 95 -7.29 -9.02 5.97
N PRO A 96 -8.40 -8.81 6.66
CA PRO A 96 -9.54 -8.10 6.07
C PRO A 96 -9.16 -6.69 5.71
N PRO A 97 -9.45 -6.26 4.48
CA PRO A 97 -9.12 -4.89 4.07
C PRO A 97 -9.88 -3.85 4.88
N GLU A 98 -10.97 -4.22 5.50
CA GLU A 98 -11.72 -3.28 6.33
C GLU A 98 -10.91 -2.77 7.51
N LYS A 99 -9.88 -3.50 7.91
CA LYS A 99 -9.02 -3.02 8.97
C LYS A 99 -8.26 -1.77 8.58
N ILE A 100 -8.02 -1.59 7.29
CA ILE A 100 -7.38 -0.37 6.82
C ILE A 100 -8.25 0.84 7.17
N VAL A 101 -9.55 0.69 6.98
CA VAL A 101 -10.49 1.76 7.28
C VAL A 101 -10.46 2.08 8.77
N GLU A 102 -10.50 1.05 9.61
CA GLU A 102 -10.47 1.25 11.05
C GLU A 102 -9.22 1.99 11.48
N MET A 103 -8.06 1.54 10.98
CA MET A 103 -6.81 2.15 11.37
C MET A 103 -6.70 3.58 10.87
N TYR A 104 -7.19 3.84 9.66
CA TYR A 104 -7.16 5.18 9.12
C TYR A 104 -8.02 6.12 9.94
N ARG A 105 -9.20 5.66 10.38
CA ARG A 105 -10.08 6.50 11.18
C ARG A 105 -9.49 6.79 12.55
N LEU A 106 -8.81 5.80 13.14
CA LEU A 106 -8.12 6.04 14.39
C LEU A 106 -7.01 7.07 14.22
N TRP A 107 -6.25 6.96 13.13
CA TRP A 107 -5.20 7.92 12.88
C TRP A 107 -5.78 9.32 12.70
N ARG A 108 -6.89 9.44 11.96
CA ARG A 108 -7.54 10.72 11.75
C ARG A 108 -8.04 11.32 13.07
N GLY A 109 -8.37 10.47 14.01
CA GLY A 109 -8.83 10.91 15.32
C GLY A 109 -7.71 11.28 16.27
N GLY A 110 -6.47 11.23 15.82
CA GLY A 110 -5.37 11.64 16.66
C GLY A 110 -4.65 10.54 17.38
N TYR A 111 -5.03 9.27 17.14
CA TYR A 111 -4.36 8.15 17.78
C TYR A 111 -3.18 7.71 16.96
N GLN A 112 -2.13 7.27 17.63
CA GLN A 112 -1.06 6.60 16.95
C GLN A 112 -1.42 5.15 16.80
N VAL A 113 -1.32 4.63 15.61
CA VAL A 113 -1.72 3.29 15.31
C VAL A 113 -0.58 2.57 14.66
N GLY A 114 -0.54 1.28 14.85
CA GLY A 114 0.42 0.45 14.15
C GLY A 114 1.68 0.32 14.91
N GLY A 115 2.64 -0.24 14.25
CA GLY A 115 3.82 -0.64 14.90
C GLY A 115 4.80 0.43 15.09
N GLY A 116 4.46 1.38 15.74
CA GLY A 116 5.44 2.27 16.10
C GLY A 116 5.77 3.37 15.26
N GLY A 117 4.94 3.60 14.41
CA GLY A 117 5.15 4.74 13.65
C GLY A 117 5.00 5.92 14.51
N LYS A 118 6.06 6.58 14.86
CA LYS A 118 5.94 7.70 15.57
C LYS A 118 5.82 8.80 14.66
N ALA A 119 4.92 9.61 14.82
CA ALA A 119 4.67 10.72 13.95
C ALA A 119 5.89 11.59 13.91
N SER A 120 6.29 12.00 12.77
CA SER A 120 7.33 12.95 12.71
C SER A 120 6.81 14.27 13.12
N ARG A 121 7.64 15.14 13.52
CA ARG A 121 7.21 16.33 13.95
C ARG A 121 7.52 17.39 13.08
N GLY A 122 6.86 18.27 13.08
CA GLY A 122 7.21 19.47 12.56
C GLY A 122 7.39 19.48 11.11
N LYS A 123 8.45 19.86 10.64
CA LYS A 123 8.62 20.09 9.31
C LYS A 123 8.68 18.93 8.52
N GLU A 124 8.94 17.83 9.04
CA GLU A 124 8.98 16.70 8.23
C GLU A 124 7.64 16.25 7.88
N LYS A 125 7.48 15.66 6.72
CA LYS A 125 6.24 15.08 6.34
C LYS A 125 5.91 14.04 7.35
N PRO A 126 4.80 14.16 8.00
CA PRO A 126 4.41 13.14 8.96
C PRO A 126 4.21 11.83 8.25
N LEU A 127 4.81 10.81 8.77
CA LEU A 127 4.69 9.51 8.16
C LEU A 127 4.31 8.51 9.23
N HIS A 128 3.09 8.04 9.17
CA HIS A 128 2.62 6.99 10.04
C HIS A 128 2.57 5.72 9.23
N THR A 129 3.33 4.74 9.63
CA THR A 129 3.43 3.50 8.89
C THR A 129 2.79 2.38 9.67
N PHE A 130 1.90 1.66 9.02
CA PHE A 130 1.22 0.55 9.65
C PHE A 130 1.39 -0.67 8.78
N ALA A 131 1.60 -1.80 9.41
CA ALA A 131 1.62 -3.05 8.69
C ALA A 131 0.38 -3.83 9.10
N ALA A 132 -0.47 -4.07 8.14
CA ALA A 132 -1.66 -4.85 8.39
C ALA A 132 -1.31 -6.29 8.11
N GLN A 133 -1.14 -7.04 9.11
CA GLN A 133 -0.72 -8.39 8.89
C GLN A 133 -1.72 -9.39 9.29
#